data_fb8f55222fab835fc69f9beab356047b
#
_entry.id   fb8f55222fab835fc69f9beab356047b
#
_cell.length_a   1.000
_cell.length_b   1.000
_cell.length_c   1.000
_cell.angle_alpha   90.00
_cell.angle_beta   90.00
_cell.angle_gamma   90.00
#
_symmetry.space_group_name_H-M   'P 1'
#
loop_
_entity.id
_entity.type
_entity.pdbx_description
1 polymer ?
#
loop_
_entity_poly.entity_id
_entity_poly.type
_entity_poly.pdbx_seq_one_letter_code
_entity_poly.pdbx_strand_id
1 'polypeptide(L)'
;MADPMRAEEVMLKDRRRVVIRPSRLSDAESLLRNVNLVGREEVYILIDQLAPDLEHERQWLSTFDGVRAILFVADADGEAIGSADCHAGTYAKTRHVGGIGIAIRDGWRGVGLGRMLMERILEWMRARGFKKAELAVFGTNARAHRLYESLGFENEGVSRRHVLIRGAYVDEILMGLWLQD
;
A
#
# COMPACT_ATOMS: atom_id res chain seq x y z
N MET A 1 1.11 13.59 -19.59
CA MET A 1 0.75 12.59 -18.56
C MET A 1 -0.14 13.27 -17.52
N ALA A 2 -1.14 12.58 -17.01
CA ALA A 2 -1.96 13.13 -15.91
C ALA A 2 -1.07 13.31 -14.66
N ASP A 3 -1.42 14.27 -13.81
CA ASP A 3 -0.72 14.49 -12.54
C ASP A 3 -1.08 13.32 -11.57
N PRO A 4 -0.14 12.45 -11.19
CA PRO A 4 -0.42 11.32 -10.31
C PRO A 4 -0.86 11.77 -8.89
N MET A 5 -0.64 13.04 -8.55
CA MET A 5 -1.07 13.64 -7.27
C MET A 5 -2.52 14.15 -7.31
N ARG A 6 -3.19 14.12 -8.46
CA ARG A 6 -4.57 14.58 -8.57
C ARG A 6 -5.53 13.58 -7.89
N ALA A 7 -6.50 14.12 -7.15
CA ALA A 7 -7.65 13.34 -6.70
C ALA A 7 -8.50 12.89 -7.90
N GLU A 8 -8.87 11.62 -7.90
CA GLU A 8 -9.63 11.01 -8.98
C GLU A 8 -10.77 10.16 -8.43
N GLU A 9 -12.00 10.43 -8.92
CA GLU A 9 -13.13 9.55 -8.67
C GLU A 9 -13.05 8.35 -9.62
N VAL A 10 -13.07 7.14 -9.04
CA VAL A 10 -13.03 5.89 -9.79
C VAL A 10 -14.25 5.03 -9.47
N MET A 11 -14.69 4.24 -10.44
CA MET A 11 -15.77 3.28 -10.27
C MET A 11 -15.19 1.87 -10.11
N LEU A 12 -15.53 1.22 -9.01
CA LEU A 12 -15.16 -0.17 -8.74
C LEU A 12 -16.00 -1.15 -9.59
N LYS A 13 -15.56 -2.40 -9.67
CA LYS A 13 -16.28 -3.45 -10.44
C LYS A 13 -17.71 -3.71 -9.97
N ASP A 14 -17.99 -3.46 -8.70
CA ASP A 14 -19.32 -3.58 -8.08
C ASP A 14 -20.15 -2.27 -8.16
N ARG A 15 -19.68 -1.30 -8.96
CA ARG A 15 -20.31 0.00 -9.22
C ARG A 15 -20.27 1.00 -8.05
N ARG A 16 -19.60 0.68 -6.94
CA ARG A 16 -19.31 1.68 -5.89
C ARG A 16 -18.29 2.68 -6.41
N ARG A 17 -18.44 3.93 -6.01
CA ARG A 17 -17.50 5.02 -6.32
C ARG A 17 -16.61 5.28 -5.13
N VAL A 18 -15.36 5.56 -5.38
CA VAL A 18 -14.37 5.98 -4.39
C VAL A 18 -13.49 7.07 -4.99
N VAL A 19 -12.92 7.91 -4.14
CA VAL A 19 -11.93 8.90 -4.57
C VAL A 19 -10.54 8.40 -4.16
N ILE A 20 -9.65 8.20 -5.13
CA ILE A 20 -8.23 7.92 -4.85
C ILE A 20 -7.49 9.25 -4.88
N ARG A 21 -6.84 9.60 -3.78
CA ARG A 21 -6.16 10.87 -3.59
C ARG A 21 -4.96 10.75 -2.66
N PRO A 22 -3.98 11.67 -2.69
CA PRO A 22 -2.99 11.78 -1.64
C PRO A 22 -3.62 11.95 -0.26
N SER A 23 -2.96 11.42 0.77
CA SER A 23 -3.38 11.57 2.15
C SER A 23 -3.31 13.03 2.63
N ARG A 24 -4.08 13.32 3.67
CA ARG A 24 -4.11 14.60 4.39
C ARG A 24 -3.95 14.32 5.89
N LEU A 25 -3.50 15.29 6.65
CA LEU A 25 -3.42 15.15 8.11
C LEU A 25 -4.78 14.87 8.76
N SER A 26 -5.86 15.34 8.13
CA SER A 26 -7.24 15.05 8.56
C SER A 26 -7.65 13.58 8.43
N ASP A 27 -6.92 12.79 7.65
CA ASP A 27 -7.23 11.36 7.44
C ASP A 27 -6.73 10.47 8.59
N ALA A 28 -5.97 11.01 9.54
CA ALA A 28 -5.30 10.26 10.60
C ALA A 28 -6.24 9.27 11.33
N GLU A 29 -7.40 9.73 11.77
CA GLU A 29 -8.35 8.87 12.49
C GLU A 29 -8.90 7.76 11.61
N SER A 30 -9.26 8.08 10.37
CA SER A 30 -9.85 7.14 9.43
C SER A 30 -8.82 6.11 8.94
N LEU A 31 -7.58 6.52 8.69
CA LEU A 31 -6.47 5.64 8.33
C LEU A 31 -6.10 4.70 9.47
N LEU A 32 -5.96 5.22 10.68
CA LEU A 32 -5.69 4.41 11.87
C LEU A 32 -6.78 3.35 12.08
N ARG A 33 -8.04 3.74 11.91
CA ARG A 33 -9.17 2.80 11.94
C ARG A 33 -9.07 1.74 10.86
N ASN A 34 -8.75 2.14 9.62
CA ASN A 34 -8.60 1.21 8.49
C ASN A 34 -7.48 0.20 8.74
N VAL A 35 -6.28 0.65 9.14
CA VAL A 35 -5.13 -0.22 9.41
C VAL A 35 -5.45 -1.19 10.56
N ASN A 36 -6.06 -0.72 11.63
CA ASN A 36 -6.45 -1.57 12.75
C ASN A 36 -7.52 -2.61 12.39
N LEU A 37 -8.46 -2.29 11.50
CA LEU A 37 -9.43 -3.26 11.01
C LEU A 37 -8.76 -4.36 10.19
N VAL A 38 -7.80 -3.99 9.32
CA VAL A 38 -7.04 -4.96 8.51
C VAL A 38 -6.08 -5.77 9.37
N GLY A 39 -5.42 -5.13 10.35
CA GLY A 39 -4.47 -5.79 11.25
C GLY A 39 -5.12 -6.89 12.10
N ARG A 40 -6.32 -6.63 12.62
CA ARG A 40 -7.08 -7.63 13.40
C ARG A 40 -7.43 -8.91 12.64
N GLU A 41 -7.35 -8.89 11.33
CA GLU A 41 -7.51 -10.10 10.51
C GLU A 41 -6.27 -11.01 10.56
N GLU A 42 -5.09 -10.48 10.96
CA GLU A 42 -3.82 -11.18 11.18
C GLU A 42 -3.21 -11.88 9.93
N VAL A 43 -3.76 -11.63 8.75
CA VAL A 43 -3.41 -12.40 7.54
C VAL A 43 -2.95 -11.55 6.35
N TYR A 44 -2.90 -10.22 6.49
CA TYR A 44 -2.63 -9.34 5.35
C TYR A 44 -1.46 -8.39 5.54
N ILE A 45 -1.26 -7.87 6.74
CA ILE A 45 -0.22 -6.89 7.08
C ILE A 45 0.48 -7.29 8.38
N LEU A 46 1.72 -6.79 8.58
CA LEU A 46 2.51 -7.07 9.79
C LEU A 46 1.98 -6.36 11.05
N ILE A 47 1.17 -5.32 10.87
CA ILE A 47 0.61 -4.56 11.98
C ILE A 47 -0.62 -5.27 12.52
N ASP A 48 -0.60 -5.69 13.78
CA ASP A 48 -1.76 -6.28 14.44
C ASP A 48 -2.74 -5.20 14.91
N GLN A 49 -2.23 -4.22 15.65
CA GLN A 49 -3.00 -3.09 16.14
C GLN A 49 -2.07 -1.91 16.51
N LEU A 50 -2.41 -0.73 16.04
CA LEU A 50 -1.79 0.52 16.47
C LEU A 50 -2.56 1.12 17.65
N ALA A 51 -1.83 1.77 18.57
CA ALA A 51 -2.44 2.54 19.63
C ALA A 51 -3.26 3.72 19.04
N PRO A 52 -4.36 4.15 19.69
CA PRO A 52 -5.18 5.26 19.22
C PRO A 52 -4.51 6.63 19.51
N ASP A 53 -3.28 6.80 19.02
CA ASP A 53 -2.50 8.03 19.14
C ASP A 53 -2.59 8.83 17.84
N LEU A 54 -3.56 9.73 17.77
CA LEU A 54 -3.79 10.56 16.58
C LEU A 54 -2.68 11.56 16.32
N GLU A 55 -1.95 11.99 17.35
CA GLU A 55 -0.83 12.92 17.16
C GLU A 55 0.34 12.21 16.51
N HIS A 56 0.66 11.00 16.96
CA HIS A 56 1.66 10.15 16.32
C HIS A 56 1.29 9.84 14.86
N GLU A 57 0.02 9.53 14.59
CA GLU A 57 -0.47 9.26 13.23
C GLU A 57 -0.34 10.50 12.34
N ARG A 58 -0.66 11.72 12.84
CA ARG A 58 -0.45 12.97 12.08
C ARG A 58 1.02 13.24 11.80
N GLN A 59 1.90 12.96 12.78
CA GLN A 59 3.35 13.09 12.59
C GLN A 59 3.83 12.12 11.51
N TRP A 60 3.37 10.87 11.54
CA TRP A 60 3.68 9.90 10.50
C TRP A 60 3.15 10.36 9.13
N LEU A 61 1.91 10.82 9.04
CA LEU A 61 1.34 11.36 7.80
C LEU A 61 2.13 12.55 7.26
N SER A 62 2.72 13.37 8.10
CA SER A 62 3.54 14.51 7.69
C SER A 62 4.86 14.10 7.00
N THR A 63 5.26 12.82 7.10
CA THR A 63 6.46 12.31 6.42
C THR A 63 6.25 12.05 4.93
N PHE A 64 5.00 12.01 4.46
CA PHE A 64 4.67 11.82 3.05
C PHE A 64 4.76 13.14 2.29
N ASP A 65 5.97 13.48 1.86
CA ASP A 65 6.33 14.76 1.23
C ASP A 65 5.93 14.87 -0.26
N GLY A 66 5.39 13.79 -0.84
CA GLY A 66 5.05 13.70 -2.26
C GLY A 66 6.25 13.64 -3.20
N VAL A 67 7.47 13.60 -2.67
CA VAL A 67 8.73 13.55 -3.43
C VAL A 67 9.47 12.23 -3.21
N ARG A 68 9.69 11.86 -1.95
CA ARG A 68 10.36 10.64 -1.53
C ARG A 68 9.44 9.62 -0.88
N ALA A 69 8.29 10.07 -0.42
CA ALA A 69 7.26 9.24 0.14
C ALA A 69 5.88 9.74 -0.29
N ILE A 70 4.95 8.82 -0.50
CA ILE A 70 3.56 9.10 -0.82
C ILE A 70 2.66 8.10 -0.11
N LEU A 71 1.51 8.57 0.32
CA LEU A 71 0.40 7.73 0.75
C LEU A 71 -0.84 8.13 -0.04
N PHE A 72 -1.40 7.19 -0.78
CA PHE A 72 -2.72 7.36 -1.41
C PHE A 72 -3.80 6.70 -0.54
N VAL A 73 -4.89 7.42 -0.39
CA VAL A 73 -6.09 6.98 0.32
C VAL A 73 -7.18 6.70 -0.70
N ALA A 74 -7.86 5.58 -0.56
CA ALA A 74 -9.16 5.34 -1.17
C ALA A 74 -10.23 5.78 -0.19
N ASP A 75 -10.90 6.86 -0.54
CA ASP A 75 -11.91 7.55 0.27
C ASP A 75 -13.30 7.21 -0.26
N ALA A 76 -14.15 6.67 0.59
CA ALA A 76 -15.56 6.47 0.35
C ALA A 76 -16.35 7.30 1.38
N ASP A 77 -16.97 8.38 0.92
CA ASP A 77 -17.81 9.26 1.73
C ASP A 77 -17.12 9.81 3.00
N GLY A 78 -15.82 10.15 2.89
CA GLY A 78 -15.00 10.68 3.98
C GLY A 78 -14.34 9.60 4.85
N GLU A 79 -14.51 8.32 4.53
CA GLU A 79 -13.87 7.20 5.21
C GLU A 79 -12.74 6.59 4.37
N ALA A 80 -11.55 6.43 4.95
CA ALA A 80 -10.47 5.64 4.35
C ALA A 80 -10.85 4.17 4.39
N ILE A 81 -11.10 3.58 3.23
CA ILE A 81 -11.46 2.16 3.07
C ILE A 81 -10.30 1.33 2.54
N GLY A 82 -9.23 1.98 2.19
CA GLY A 82 -7.98 1.40 1.75
C GLY A 82 -6.92 2.47 1.58
N SER A 83 -5.66 2.06 1.66
CA SER A 83 -4.51 2.92 1.42
C SER A 83 -3.37 2.14 0.78
N ALA A 84 -2.52 2.85 0.05
CA ALA A 84 -1.23 2.34 -0.41
C ALA A 84 -0.18 3.43 -0.25
N ASP A 85 0.98 3.05 0.26
CA ASP A 85 2.11 3.94 0.47
C ASP A 85 3.35 3.47 -0.27
N CYS A 86 4.27 4.40 -0.47
CA CYS A 86 5.61 4.12 -0.97
C CYS A 86 6.60 5.02 -0.26
N HIS A 87 7.73 4.45 0.17
CA HIS A 87 8.87 5.15 0.73
C HIS A 87 10.14 4.83 -0.05
N ALA A 88 10.90 5.87 -0.40
CA ALA A 88 12.23 5.71 -0.99
C ALA A 88 13.21 5.09 0.01
N GLY A 89 14.13 4.28 -0.49
CA GLY A 89 15.22 3.74 0.33
C GLY A 89 16.00 4.86 1.04
N THR A 90 16.35 4.61 2.30
CA THR A 90 16.96 5.59 3.21
C THR A 90 18.37 6.00 2.77
N TYR A 91 19.14 5.06 2.27
CA TYR A 91 20.54 5.29 1.90
C TYR A 91 20.69 5.77 0.45
N ALA A 92 21.71 6.55 0.17
CA ALA A 92 21.98 7.05 -1.19
C ALA A 92 22.01 5.95 -2.26
N LYS A 93 22.51 4.76 -1.92
CA LYS A 93 22.60 3.60 -2.82
C LYS A 93 21.26 2.89 -3.05
N THR A 94 20.24 3.14 -2.24
CA THR A 94 18.91 2.53 -2.35
C THR A 94 17.80 3.54 -2.67
N ARG A 95 18.13 4.84 -2.82
CA ARG A 95 17.14 5.91 -3.08
C ARG A 95 16.32 5.72 -4.36
N HIS A 96 16.81 4.92 -5.28
CA HIS A 96 16.13 4.58 -6.52
C HIS A 96 15.09 3.47 -6.37
N VAL A 97 15.03 2.84 -5.20
CA VAL A 97 14.08 1.78 -4.85
C VAL A 97 12.98 2.37 -3.98
N GLY A 98 11.73 1.99 -4.23
CA GLY A 98 10.59 2.34 -3.40
C GLY A 98 9.95 1.09 -2.82
N GLY A 99 9.87 1.02 -1.49
CA GLY A 99 9.12 -0.01 -0.77
C GLY A 99 7.65 0.35 -0.70
N ILE A 100 6.76 -0.57 -1.06
CA ILE A 100 5.31 -0.38 -1.14
C ILE A 100 4.59 -1.15 -0.04
N GLY A 101 3.69 -0.45 0.67
CA GLY A 101 2.69 -1.02 1.56
C GLY A 101 1.27 -0.84 1.01
N ILE A 102 0.36 -1.77 1.31
CA ILE A 102 -1.06 -1.65 0.95
C ILE A 102 -1.95 -2.31 1.99
N ALA A 103 -3.01 -1.62 2.39
CA ALA A 103 -4.02 -2.12 3.31
C ALA A 103 -5.42 -1.78 2.80
N ILE A 104 -6.26 -2.79 2.58
CA ILE A 104 -7.64 -2.62 2.10
C ILE A 104 -8.58 -3.33 3.07
N ARG A 105 -9.55 -2.60 3.59
CA ARG A 105 -10.60 -3.09 4.49
C ARG A 105 -11.40 -4.21 3.85
N ASP A 106 -11.84 -5.15 4.66
CA ASP A 106 -12.79 -6.17 4.21
C ASP A 106 -14.06 -5.54 3.60
N GLY A 107 -14.69 -6.25 2.68
CA GLY A 107 -15.82 -5.73 1.87
C GLY A 107 -15.42 -4.80 0.72
N TRP A 108 -14.12 -4.36 0.64
CA TRP A 108 -13.60 -3.54 -0.45
C TRP A 108 -12.52 -4.24 -1.27
N ARG A 109 -12.26 -5.51 -0.96
CA ARG A 109 -11.33 -6.38 -1.69
C ARG A 109 -12.02 -7.11 -2.83
N GLY A 110 -11.26 -7.46 -3.88
CA GLY A 110 -11.77 -8.21 -5.04
C GLY A 110 -12.57 -7.41 -6.06
N VAL A 111 -12.82 -6.14 -5.79
CA VAL A 111 -13.59 -5.21 -6.64
C VAL A 111 -12.72 -4.29 -7.51
N GLY A 112 -11.42 -4.57 -7.59
CA GLY A 112 -10.47 -3.82 -8.42
C GLY A 112 -9.68 -2.73 -7.68
N LEU A 113 -10.07 -2.36 -6.46
CA LEU A 113 -9.45 -1.27 -5.70
C LEU A 113 -7.93 -1.44 -5.52
N GLY A 114 -7.48 -2.66 -5.16
CA GLY A 114 -6.05 -2.92 -4.96
C GLY A 114 -5.21 -2.66 -6.22
N ARG A 115 -5.72 -3.02 -7.39
CA ARG A 115 -5.07 -2.72 -8.66
C ARG A 115 -4.97 -1.22 -8.89
N MET A 116 -6.05 -0.47 -8.71
CA MET A 116 -6.08 0.98 -8.92
C MET A 116 -5.10 1.71 -7.99
N LEU A 117 -5.04 1.32 -6.71
CA LEU A 117 -4.08 1.88 -5.77
C LEU A 117 -2.63 1.57 -6.17
N MET A 118 -2.32 0.33 -6.55
CA MET A 118 -0.98 -0.06 -7.00
C MET A 118 -0.59 0.65 -8.29
N GLU A 119 -1.47 0.74 -9.28
CA GLU A 119 -1.22 1.46 -10.53
C GLU A 119 -0.93 2.94 -10.26
N ARG A 120 -1.65 3.58 -9.33
CA ARG A 120 -1.41 4.96 -8.91
C ARG A 120 -0.04 5.14 -8.24
N ILE A 121 0.37 4.22 -7.37
CA ILE A 121 1.72 4.22 -6.76
C ILE A 121 2.79 4.09 -7.85
N LEU A 122 2.64 3.13 -8.75
CA LEU A 122 3.63 2.89 -9.81
C LEU A 122 3.73 4.08 -10.80
N GLU A 123 2.61 4.74 -11.10
CA GLU A 123 2.59 5.96 -11.90
C GLU A 123 3.37 7.09 -11.20
N TRP A 124 3.11 7.31 -9.91
CA TRP A 124 3.82 8.29 -9.10
C TRP A 124 5.32 7.97 -9.03
N MET A 125 5.70 6.71 -8.81
CA MET A 125 7.09 6.29 -8.75
C MET A 125 7.83 6.58 -10.06
N ARG A 126 7.21 6.27 -11.22
CA ARG A 126 7.79 6.59 -12.53
C ARG A 126 7.96 8.10 -12.72
N ALA A 127 6.95 8.88 -12.36
CA ALA A 127 7.01 10.35 -12.47
C ALA A 127 8.07 10.97 -11.56
N ARG A 128 8.42 10.30 -10.43
CA ARG A 128 9.49 10.72 -9.51
C ARG A 128 10.86 10.12 -9.83
N GLY A 129 10.97 9.31 -10.88
CA GLY A 129 12.24 8.75 -11.34
C GLY A 129 12.76 7.56 -10.57
N PHE A 130 11.90 6.90 -9.78
CA PHE A 130 12.23 5.61 -9.17
C PHE A 130 12.56 4.59 -10.26
N LYS A 131 13.49 3.69 -9.97
CA LYS A 131 13.92 2.63 -10.89
C LYS A 131 13.33 1.28 -10.54
N LYS A 132 13.05 1.06 -9.28
CA LYS A 132 12.55 -0.21 -8.77
C LYS A 132 11.45 0.00 -7.73
N ALA A 133 10.38 -0.77 -7.85
CA ALA A 133 9.39 -0.98 -6.81
C ALA A 133 9.66 -2.32 -6.12
N GLU A 134 9.53 -2.37 -4.80
CA GLU A 134 9.61 -3.62 -4.03
C GLU A 134 8.49 -3.70 -3.03
N LEU A 135 8.10 -4.91 -2.71
CA LEU A 135 7.11 -5.22 -1.68
C LEU A 135 7.34 -6.62 -1.11
N ALA A 136 6.70 -6.88 0.02
CA ALA A 136 6.65 -8.21 0.60
C ALA A 136 5.19 -8.65 0.77
N VAL A 137 4.94 -9.95 0.61
CA VAL A 137 3.60 -10.53 0.74
C VAL A 137 3.66 -11.86 1.48
N PHE A 138 2.71 -12.08 2.39
CA PHE A 138 2.62 -13.37 3.09
C PHE A 138 2.32 -14.49 2.09
N GLY A 139 3.04 -15.60 2.21
CA GLY A 139 2.88 -16.76 1.31
C GLY A 139 1.46 -17.34 1.31
N THR A 140 0.67 -17.07 2.35
CA THR A 140 -0.76 -17.41 2.45
C THR A 140 -1.67 -16.47 1.68
N ASN A 141 -1.20 -15.26 1.29
CA ASN A 141 -2.01 -14.26 0.60
C ASN A 141 -1.92 -14.41 -0.93
N ALA A 142 -2.40 -15.55 -1.46
CA ALA A 142 -2.36 -15.86 -2.88
C ALA A 142 -3.10 -14.82 -3.77
N ARG A 143 -4.08 -14.09 -3.21
CA ARG A 143 -4.79 -13.03 -3.95
C ARG A 143 -3.87 -11.85 -4.24
N ALA A 144 -3.16 -11.35 -3.23
CA ALA A 144 -2.23 -10.24 -3.40
C ALA A 144 -1.06 -10.65 -4.30
N HIS A 145 -0.51 -11.84 -4.10
CA HIS A 145 0.56 -12.38 -4.94
C HIS A 145 0.19 -12.35 -6.42
N ARG A 146 -0.97 -12.92 -6.80
CA ARG A 146 -1.46 -12.86 -8.19
C ARG A 146 -1.71 -11.44 -8.70
N LEU A 147 -2.14 -10.52 -7.85
CA LEU A 147 -2.28 -9.11 -8.23
C LEU A 147 -0.92 -8.53 -8.61
N TYR A 148 0.10 -8.74 -7.78
CA TYR A 148 1.44 -8.21 -8.02
C TYR A 148 2.08 -8.83 -9.27
N GLU A 149 1.99 -10.13 -9.46
CA GLU A 149 2.43 -10.79 -10.71
C GLU A 149 1.74 -10.18 -11.95
N SER A 150 0.43 -9.92 -11.87
CA SER A 150 -0.32 -9.31 -12.99
C SER A 150 0.03 -7.84 -13.26
N LEU A 151 0.75 -7.18 -12.34
CA LEU A 151 1.33 -5.84 -12.48
C LEU A 151 2.80 -5.88 -12.92
N GLY A 152 3.36 -7.08 -13.12
CA GLY A 152 4.72 -7.30 -13.58
C GLY A 152 5.75 -7.47 -12.46
N PHE A 153 5.34 -7.58 -11.20
CA PHE A 153 6.28 -7.92 -10.14
C PHE A 153 6.75 -9.37 -10.27
N GLU A 154 8.02 -9.58 -10.03
CA GLU A 154 8.68 -10.89 -10.04
C GLU A 154 9.10 -11.29 -8.62
N ASN A 155 9.15 -12.59 -8.33
CA ASN A 155 9.65 -13.10 -7.06
C ASN A 155 11.18 -12.91 -7.02
N GLU A 156 11.69 -12.20 -6.01
CA GLU A 156 13.12 -11.97 -5.79
C GLU A 156 13.70 -12.82 -4.67
N GLY A 157 12.85 -13.36 -3.80
CA GLY A 157 13.28 -14.21 -2.68
C GLY A 157 12.15 -14.61 -1.76
N VAL A 158 12.50 -15.47 -0.79
CA VAL A 158 11.58 -15.92 0.24
C VAL A 158 12.26 -15.86 1.60
N SER A 159 11.70 -15.10 2.52
CA SER A 159 12.04 -15.12 3.94
C SER A 159 11.24 -16.24 4.61
N ARG A 160 11.90 -17.38 4.82
CA ARG A 160 11.22 -18.57 5.35
C ARG A 160 10.84 -18.41 6.82
N ARG A 161 9.61 -18.82 7.16
CA ARG A 161 9.07 -18.79 8.54
C ARG A 161 9.21 -17.42 9.19
N HIS A 162 9.06 -16.37 8.41
CA HIS A 162 9.34 -14.99 8.82
C HIS A 162 8.25 -14.41 9.69
N VAL A 163 7.01 -14.79 9.46
CA VAL A 163 5.83 -14.24 10.14
C VAL A 163 5.16 -15.34 10.97
N LEU A 164 4.75 -15.01 12.19
CA LEU A 164 3.97 -15.90 13.05
C LEU A 164 2.51 -15.45 13.02
N ILE A 165 1.63 -16.27 12.44
CA ILE A 165 0.20 -16.00 12.33
C ILE A 165 -0.56 -17.11 13.06
N ARG A 166 -1.31 -16.76 14.11
CA ARG A 166 -2.13 -17.71 14.89
C ARG A 166 -1.39 -18.99 15.29
N GLY A 167 -0.11 -18.85 15.68
CA GLY A 167 0.74 -19.96 16.10
C GLY A 167 1.39 -20.76 14.96
N ALA A 168 1.15 -20.41 13.69
CA ALA A 168 1.78 -21.00 12.53
C ALA A 168 2.84 -20.06 11.91
N TYR A 169 4.01 -20.61 11.58
CA TYR A 169 5.02 -19.86 10.84
C TYR A 169 4.66 -19.79 9.36
N VAL A 170 4.69 -18.59 8.80
CA VAL A 170 4.38 -18.30 7.39
C VAL A 170 5.60 -17.70 6.73
N ASP A 171 5.87 -18.10 5.50
CA ASP A 171 6.90 -17.52 4.66
C ASP A 171 6.44 -16.14 4.14
N GLU A 172 7.38 -15.22 4.00
CA GLU A 172 7.17 -13.95 3.33
C GLU A 172 7.88 -13.95 1.99
N ILE A 173 7.15 -13.64 0.93
CA ILE A 173 7.65 -13.58 -0.45
C ILE A 173 8.05 -12.15 -0.76
N LEU A 174 9.30 -11.95 -1.14
CA LEU A 174 9.84 -10.67 -1.57
C LEU A 174 9.64 -10.53 -3.08
N MET A 175 9.03 -9.43 -3.52
CA MET A 175 8.74 -9.20 -4.93
C MET A 175 9.27 -7.84 -5.37
N GLY A 176 9.78 -7.78 -6.60
CA GLY A 176 10.32 -6.57 -7.21
C GLY A 176 9.80 -6.33 -8.62
N LEU A 177 9.72 -5.06 -8.99
CA LEU A 177 9.38 -4.61 -10.35
C LEU A 177 10.38 -3.56 -10.79
N TRP A 178 11.09 -3.79 -11.91
CA TRP A 178 11.90 -2.77 -12.54
C TRP A 178 11.00 -1.81 -13.34
N LEU A 179 11.10 -0.50 -13.06
CA LEU A 179 10.15 0.51 -13.56
C LEU A 179 10.56 1.17 -14.88
N GLN A 180 11.79 0.93 -15.34
CA GLN A 180 12.33 1.55 -16.55
C GLN A 180 12.97 0.48 -17.44
N ASP A 181 12.78 0.67 -18.72
CA ASP A 181 13.52 0.02 -19.79
C ASP A 181 14.91 0.66 -19.94
#